data_e0ac640a8fdf440ea4f1d2f06db90dc9
#
_entry.id   e0ac640a8fdf440ea4f1d2f06db90dc9
#
_cell.length_a   1.000
_cell.length_b   1.000
_cell.length_c   1.000
_cell.angle_alpha   90.00
_cell.angle_beta   90.00
_cell.angle_gamma   90.00
#
_symmetry.space_group_name_H-M   'P 1'
#
loop_
_entity.id
_entity.type
_entity.pdbx_description
1 polymer ?
#
loop_
_entity_poly.entity_id
_entity_poly.type
_entity_poly.pdbx_seq_one_letter_code
_entity_poly.pdbx_strand_id
1 'polypeptide(L)'
;MPASTRSSVAPSLPLVALDFFSAAASLFTPIQLVGVVGDDYPMDELDFLRKRGVDMSGVTQAKGESFRWAGVYSYDLNSRETLDTRLGVFAEFKPVIPPSFQNAEWLFLGNIHPVLQLDVLNQVKRPKLVACDTMNFWIEGENAALMELLPNVDL
;
A
#
# COMPACT_ATOMS: atom_id res chain seq x y z
N MET A 1 -38.27 -13.92 -13.23
CA MET A 1 -36.95 -14.00 -13.88
C MET A 1 -35.93 -13.55 -12.86
N PRO A 2 -34.98 -14.38 -12.39
CA PRO A 2 -33.96 -13.92 -11.46
C PRO A 2 -32.97 -13.03 -12.20
N ALA A 3 -32.73 -11.83 -11.64
CA ALA A 3 -31.74 -10.90 -12.15
C ALA A 3 -30.35 -11.54 -12.05
N SER A 4 -29.65 -11.57 -13.19
CA SER A 4 -28.27 -12.02 -13.32
C SER A 4 -27.39 -11.12 -12.46
N THR A 5 -26.92 -11.64 -11.34
CA THR A 5 -25.86 -11.06 -10.52
C THR A 5 -24.56 -11.09 -11.31
N ARG A 6 -24.20 -10.01 -11.96
CA ARG A 6 -22.84 -9.81 -12.44
C ARG A 6 -21.99 -9.41 -11.22
N SER A 7 -21.31 -10.37 -10.63
CA SER A 7 -20.18 -10.10 -9.74
C SER A 7 -19.02 -9.65 -10.59
N SER A 8 -18.57 -8.41 -10.43
CA SER A 8 -17.32 -7.96 -11.02
C SER A 8 -16.17 -8.43 -10.12
N VAL A 9 -15.42 -9.40 -10.60
CA VAL A 9 -14.12 -9.73 -10.00
C VAL A 9 -13.19 -8.59 -10.35
N ALA A 10 -12.76 -7.82 -9.36
CA ALA A 10 -11.72 -6.84 -9.57
C ALA A 10 -10.40 -7.57 -9.88
N PRO A 11 -9.65 -7.18 -10.90
CA PRO A 11 -8.32 -7.75 -11.15
C PRO A 11 -7.44 -7.53 -9.92
N SER A 12 -6.65 -8.53 -9.57
CA SER A 12 -5.68 -8.45 -8.50
C SER A 12 -4.56 -7.49 -8.90
N LEU A 13 -4.58 -6.27 -8.39
CA LEU A 13 -3.49 -5.31 -8.56
C LEU A 13 -2.61 -5.37 -7.32
N PRO A 14 -1.34 -5.77 -7.42
CA PRO A 14 -0.39 -5.62 -6.33
C PRO A 14 -0.07 -4.14 -6.12
N LEU A 15 0.08 -3.68 -4.90
CA LEU A 15 0.31 -2.28 -4.49
C LEU A 15 -0.93 -1.34 -4.52
N VAL A 16 -2.14 -1.84 -4.65
CA VAL A 16 -3.37 -1.08 -4.96
C VAL A 16 -3.54 0.24 -4.19
N ALA A 17 -3.33 0.23 -2.87
CA ALA A 17 -3.53 1.45 -2.06
C ALA A 17 -2.47 2.52 -2.34
N LEU A 18 -1.19 2.12 -2.43
CA LEU A 18 -0.07 3.05 -2.66
C LEU A 18 -0.05 3.58 -4.09
N ASP A 19 -0.44 2.78 -5.07
CA ASP A 19 -0.53 3.21 -6.48
C ASP A 19 -1.62 4.25 -6.66
N PHE A 20 -2.81 4.02 -6.12
CA PHE A 20 -3.91 4.99 -6.17
C PHE A 20 -3.60 6.26 -5.41
N PHE A 21 -3.04 6.14 -4.20
CA PHE A 21 -2.60 7.30 -3.44
C PHE A 21 -1.54 8.09 -4.21
N SER A 22 -0.49 7.42 -4.71
CA SER A 22 0.59 8.06 -5.45
C SER A 22 0.09 8.72 -6.74
N ALA A 23 -0.82 8.07 -7.46
CA ALA A 23 -1.44 8.63 -8.66
C ALA A 23 -2.23 9.90 -8.36
N ALA A 24 -3.01 9.92 -7.28
CA ALA A 24 -3.80 11.08 -6.89
C ALA A 24 -2.92 12.20 -6.34
N ALA A 25 -2.03 11.89 -5.40
CA ALA A 25 -1.16 12.86 -4.75
C ALA A 25 -0.15 13.50 -5.71
N SER A 26 0.30 12.77 -6.74
CA SER A 26 1.22 13.29 -7.78
C SER A 26 0.62 14.44 -8.61
N LEU A 27 -0.69 14.68 -8.54
CA LEU A 27 -1.32 15.84 -9.15
C LEU A 27 -1.03 17.14 -8.38
N PHE A 28 -0.60 17.04 -7.13
CA PHE A 28 -0.45 18.18 -6.22
C PHE A 28 0.97 18.39 -5.74
N THR A 29 1.77 17.33 -5.65
CA THR A 29 3.13 17.39 -5.10
C THR A 29 4.01 16.27 -5.66
N PRO A 30 5.35 16.45 -5.70
CA PRO A 30 6.27 15.35 -5.97
C PRO A 30 6.10 14.22 -4.95
N ILE A 31 6.07 12.98 -5.42
CA ILE A 31 5.89 11.78 -4.61
C ILE A 31 7.14 10.92 -4.65
N GLN A 32 7.49 10.36 -3.51
CA GLN A 32 8.55 9.36 -3.32
C GLN A 32 7.88 8.05 -2.87
N LEU A 33 7.97 7.00 -3.70
CA LEU A 33 7.29 5.73 -3.45
C LEU A 33 8.27 4.68 -2.97
N VAL A 34 7.91 4.02 -1.86
CA VAL A 34 8.63 2.86 -1.31
C VAL A 34 7.72 1.65 -1.29
N GLY A 35 8.19 0.55 -1.82
CA GLY A 35 7.40 -0.69 -1.88
C GLY A 35 8.19 -1.87 -2.43
N VAL A 36 7.54 -3.03 -2.50
CA VAL A 36 8.09 -4.25 -3.09
C VAL A 36 7.10 -4.89 -4.04
N VAL A 37 7.61 -5.36 -5.15
CA VAL A 37 6.88 -6.19 -6.13
C VAL A 37 7.67 -7.46 -6.43
N GLY A 38 7.00 -8.50 -6.88
CA GLY A 38 7.63 -9.72 -7.36
C GLY A 38 8.23 -9.57 -8.76
N ASP A 39 8.95 -10.61 -9.19
CA ASP A 39 9.48 -10.70 -10.56
C ASP A 39 8.38 -11.01 -11.61
N ASP A 40 7.19 -11.38 -11.15
CA ASP A 40 5.99 -11.54 -11.96
C ASP A 40 5.24 -10.22 -12.25
N TYR A 41 5.69 -9.09 -11.65
CA TYR A 41 5.01 -7.80 -11.81
C TYR A 41 5.45 -7.10 -13.11
N PRO A 42 4.50 -6.73 -13.97
CA PRO A 42 4.81 -5.99 -15.19
C PRO A 42 5.17 -4.53 -14.83
N MET A 43 6.47 -4.24 -14.72
CA MET A 43 6.99 -2.94 -14.29
C MET A 43 6.58 -1.77 -15.19
N ASP A 44 6.17 -2.04 -16.41
CA ASP A 44 5.61 -1.05 -17.34
C ASP A 44 4.21 -0.54 -16.90
N GLU A 45 3.47 -1.31 -16.12
CA GLU A 45 2.24 -0.82 -15.51
C GLU A 45 2.49 0.37 -14.56
N LEU A 46 3.70 0.52 -14.02
CA LEU A 46 4.08 1.67 -13.19
C LEU A 46 4.57 2.88 -13.99
N ASP A 47 4.68 2.78 -15.31
CA ASP A 47 5.20 3.87 -16.14
C ASP A 47 4.33 5.13 -16.10
N PHE A 48 3.04 4.99 -15.84
CA PHE A 48 2.18 6.14 -15.66
C PHE A 48 2.56 6.98 -14.43
N LEU A 49 3.03 6.34 -13.35
CA LEU A 49 3.54 7.04 -12.15
C LEU A 49 4.86 7.75 -12.46
N ARG A 50 5.78 7.08 -13.17
CA ARG A 50 7.04 7.69 -13.62
C ARG A 50 6.79 8.91 -14.49
N LYS A 51 5.84 8.85 -15.44
CA LYS A 51 5.45 9.96 -16.29
C LYS A 51 4.85 11.13 -15.52
N ARG A 52 4.33 10.89 -14.31
CA ARG A 52 3.83 11.92 -13.39
C ARG A 52 4.90 12.45 -12.44
N GLY A 53 6.15 12.00 -12.57
CA GLY A 53 7.26 12.46 -11.73
C GLY A 53 7.34 11.81 -10.37
N VAL A 54 6.67 10.65 -10.16
CA VAL A 54 6.83 9.86 -8.94
C VAL A 54 8.24 9.26 -8.92
N ASP A 55 9.00 9.54 -7.87
CA ASP A 55 10.30 8.92 -7.65
C ASP A 55 10.11 7.49 -7.12
N MET A 56 10.45 6.52 -7.92
CA MET A 56 10.28 5.11 -7.64
C MET A 56 11.59 4.42 -7.23
N SER A 57 12.62 5.17 -6.87
CA SER A 57 13.91 4.60 -6.45
C SER A 57 13.82 3.79 -5.15
N GLY A 58 12.74 3.93 -4.40
CA GLY A 58 12.41 3.12 -3.24
C GLY A 58 11.60 1.86 -3.54
N VAL A 59 11.23 1.60 -4.82
CA VAL A 59 10.52 0.38 -5.20
C VAL A 59 11.52 -0.72 -5.54
N THR A 60 11.39 -1.85 -4.87
CA THR A 60 12.26 -3.03 -5.04
C THR A 60 11.52 -4.13 -5.77
N GLN A 61 12.15 -4.73 -6.77
CA GLN A 61 11.67 -5.97 -7.36
C GLN A 61 12.41 -7.15 -6.72
N ALA A 62 11.65 -8.04 -6.06
CA ALA A 62 12.17 -9.21 -5.39
C ALA A 62 11.82 -10.50 -6.17
N LYS A 63 12.59 -11.56 -5.93
CA LYS A 63 12.32 -12.86 -6.55
C LYS A 63 11.11 -13.52 -5.89
N GLY A 64 10.08 -13.83 -6.68
CA GLY A 64 8.86 -14.48 -6.23
C GLY A 64 7.60 -13.75 -6.71
N GLU A 65 6.44 -14.24 -6.30
CA GLU A 65 5.15 -13.65 -6.69
C GLU A 65 4.90 -12.33 -5.94
N SER A 66 4.29 -11.38 -6.63
CA SER A 66 3.76 -10.15 -6.03
C SER A 66 2.59 -10.44 -5.09
N PHE A 67 2.33 -9.52 -4.17
CA PHE A 67 1.11 -9.53 -3.37
C PHE A 67 -0.12 -9.59 -4.29
N ARG A 68 -1.08 -10.44 -3.95
CA ARG A 68 -2.38 -10.53 -4.66
C ARG A 68 -3.51 -10.61 -3.66
N TRP A 69 -4.55 -9.84 -3.95
CA TRP A 69 -5.81 -9.93 -3.23
C TRP A 69 -6.95 -10.04 -4.24
N ALA A 70 -7.89 -10.94 -3.98
CA ALA A 70 -9.10 -11.10 -4.78
C ALA A 70 -10.33 -11.03 -3.88
N GLY A 71 -11.34 -10.30 -4.32
CA GLY A 71 -12.60 -10.17 -3.58
C GLY A 71 -13.79 -9.91 -4.48
N VAL A 72 -14.97 -10.09 -3.92
CA VAL A 72 -16.25 -9.77 -4.55
C VAL A 72 -16.95 -8.69 -3.75
N TYR A 73 -17.40 -7.66 -4.43
CA TYR A 73 -18.22 -6.60 -3.84
C TYR A 73 -19.70 -6.90 -4.05
N SER A 74 -20.51 -6.59 -3.03
CA SER A 74 -21.97 -6.59 -3.18
C SER A 74 -22.41 -5.60 -4.25
N TYR A 75 -23.63 -5.76 -4.75
CA TYR A 75 -24.16 -4.86 -5.80
C TYR A 75 -24.17 -3.38 -5.39
N ASP A 76 -24.42 -3.09 -4.13
CA ASP A 76 -24.44 -1.75 -3.55
C ASP A 76 -23.06 -1.25 -3.10
N LEU A 77 -22.00 -2.05 -3.30
CA LEU A 77 -20.59 -1.79 -2.92
C LEU A 77 -20.34 -1.57 -1.41
N ASN A 78 -21.34 -1.81 -0.56
CA ASN A 78 -21.24 -1.60 0.89
C ASN A 78 -20.57 -2.75 1.63
N SER A 79 -20.54 -3.93 1.04
CA SER A 79 -19.88 -5.09 1.59
C SER A 79 -18.97 -5.76 0.58
N ARG A 80 -17.94 -6.42 1.09
CA ARG A 80 -17.02 -7.21 0.26
C ARG A 80 -16.74 -8.54 0.94
N GLU A 81 -16.51 -9.56 0.14
CA GLU A 81 -16.02 -10.86 0.57
C GLU A 81 -14.62 -11.06 0.00
N THR A 82 -13.65 -11.40 0.85
CA THR A 82 -12.30 -11.76 0.41
C THR A 82 -12.31 -13.21 -0.05
N LEU A 83 -11.93 -13.45 -1.29
CA LEU A 83 -11.84 -14.79 -1.88
C LEU A 83 -10.45 -15.39 -1.71
N ASP A 84 -9.41 -14.59 -1.88
CA ASP A 84 -8.02 -15.05 -1.81
C ASP A 84 -7.10 -13.88 -1.39
N THR A 85 -6.06 -14.20 -0.61
CA THR A 85 -4.99 -13.27 -0.25
C THR A 85 -3.66 -14.00 -0.29
N ARG A 86 -2.77 -13.58 -1.19
CA ARG A 86 -1.42 -14.10 -1.32
C ARG A 86 -0.43 -13.02 -1.01
N LEU A 87 0.35 -13.19 0.04
CA LEU A 87 1.32 -12.18 0.44
C LEU A 87 2.52 -12.11 -0.52
N GLY A 88 2.94 -13.25 -1.12
CA GLY A 88 4.10 -13.29 -2.00
C GLY A 88 5.34 -12.67 -1.35
N VAL A 89 6.11 -11.91 -2.12
CA VAL A 89 7.31 -11.21 -1.64
C VAL A 89 7.04 -10.22 -0.51
N PHE A 90 5.77 -9.82 -0.33
CA PHE A 90 5.37 -8.91 0.74
C PHE A 90 5.44 -9.54 2.14
N ALA A 91 5.36 -10.89 2.24
CA ALA A 91 5.44 -11.60 3.52
C ALA A 91 6.78 -11.38 4.26
N GLU A 92 7.86 -11.18 3.52
CA GLU A 92 9.20 -10.97 4.05
C GLU A 92 9.71 -9.54 3.83
N PHE A 93 8.82 -8.66 3.37
CA PHE A 93 9.19 -7.29 3.06
C PHE A 93 9.63 -6.54 4.31
N LYS A 94 10.81 -5.95 4.23
CA LYS A 94 11.34 -5.03 5.22
C LYS A 94 11.61 -3.69 4.52
N PRO A 95 10.75 -2.69 4.72
CA PRO A 95 10.91 -1.41 4.06
C PRO A 95 12.23 -0.75 4.47
N VAL A 96 13.01 -0.34 3.49
CA VAL A 96 14.23 0.43 3.67
C VAL A 96 14.01 1.79 2.99
N ILE A 97 14.02 2.85 3.78
CA ILE A 97 13.82 4.20 3.25
C ILE A 97 15.13 4.72 2.66
N PRO A 98 15.19 5.01 1.36
CA PRO A 98 16.37 5.59 0.74
C PRO A 98 16.84 6.85 1.49
N PRO A 99 18.14 7.11 1.63
CA PRO A 99 18.65 8.30 2.34
C PRO A 99 18.07 9.63 1.83
N SER A 100 17.79 9.71 0.52
CA SER A 100 17.16 10.88 -0.11
C SER A 100 15.71 11.10 0.34
N PHE A 101 15.01 10.04 0.82
CA PHE A 101 13.62 10.11 1.26
C PHE A 101 13.47 10.36 2.77
N GLN A 102 14.52 10.13 3.55
CA GLN A 102 14.47 10.25 5.02
C GLN A 102 14.12 11.64 5.56
N ASN A 103 14.18 12.67 4.72
CA ASN A 103 13.82 14.05 5.10
C ASN A 103 12.44 14.45 4.55
N ALA A 104 11.59 13.50 4.19
CA ALA A 104 10.24 13.79 3.75
C ALA A 104 9.45 14.53 4.85
N GLU A 105 8.85 15.67 4.49
CA GLU A 105 8.05 16.46 5.44
C GLU A 105 6.65 15.87 5.67
N TRP A 106 6.15 15.11 4.73
CA TRP A 106 4.82 14.50 4.73
C TRP A 106 4.99 13.02 4.48
N LEU A 107 4.47 12.21 5.38
CA LEU A 107 4.57 10.76 5.32
C LEU A 107 3.18 10.13 5.27
N PHE A 108 2.95 9.30 4.26
CA PHE A 108 1.77 8.46 4.20
C PHE A 108 2.18 6.99 4.36
N LEU A 109 1.70 6.38 5.43
CA LEU A 109 1.90 4.97 5.74
C LEU A 109 0.74 4.16 5.14
N GLY A 110 0.98 3.56 3.98
CA GLY A 110 -0.02 2.73 3.31
C GLY A 110 -0.44 1.52 4.14
N ASN A 111 -1.54 0.90 3.74
CA ASN A 111 -2.16 -0.23 4.44
C ASN A 111 -1.26 -1.49 4.41
N ILE A 112 -0.41 -1.62 5.42
CA ILE A 112 0.48 -2.76 5.66
C ILE A 112 0.47 -3.12 7.15
N HIS A 113 1.20 -4.16 7.54
CA HIS A 113 1.33 -4.56 8.92
C HIS A 113 1.81 -3.38 9.81
N PRO A 114 1.14 -3.06 10.93
CA PRO A 114 1.45 -1.89 11.75
C PRO A 114 2.91 -1.81 12.24
N VAL A 115 3.54 -2.96 12.52
CA VAL A 115 4.97 -3.01 12.88
C VAL A 115 5.84 -2.45 11.74
N LEU A 116 5.52 -2.75 10.47
CA LEU A 116 6.27 -2.22 9.33
C LEU A 116 6.01 -0.73 9.13
N GLN A 117 4.78 -0.27 9.39
CA GLN A 117 4.45 1.16 9.37
C GLN A 117 5.27 1.92 10.42
N LEU A 118 5.37 1.39 11.63
CA LEU A 118 6.19 1.96 12.70
C LEU A 118 7.69 1.95 12.36
N ASP A 119 8.16 0.87 11.73
CA ASP A 119 9.56 0.77 11.26
C ASP A 119 9.88 1.82 10.20
N VAL A 120 8.98 2.05 9.24
CA VAL A 120 9.10 3.15 8.26
C VAL A 120 9.15 4.51 8.95
N LEU A 121 8.23 4.75 9.88
CA LEU A 121 8.17 6.01 10.63
C LEU A 121 9.48 6.29 11.37
N ASN A 122 10.10 5.28 11.97
CA ASN A 122 11.37 5.40 12.67
C ASN A 122 12.57 5.71 11.75
N GLN A 123 12.45 5.47 10.45
CA GLN A 123 13.49 5.76 9.46
C GLN A 123 13.37 7.18 8.88
N VAL A 124 12.22 7.85 9.01
CA VAL A 124 12.00 9.21 8.50
C VAL A 124 12.28 10.25 9.58
N LYS A 125 13.02 11.30 9.22
CA LYS A 125 13.48 12.31 10.16
C LYS A 125 12.47 13.45 10.31
N ARG A 126 11.73 13.46 11.42
CA ARG A 126 10.87 14.56 11.84
C ARG A 126 9.86 15.01 10.75
N PRO A 127 9.00 14.13 10.26
CA PRO A 127 7.94 14.55 9.35
C PRO A 127 7.03 15.57 10.06
N LYS A 128 6.50 16.51 9.29
CA LYS A 128 5.57 17.54 9.78
C LYS A 128 4.14 17.02 9.89
N LEU A 129 3.82 16.00 9.10
CA LEU A 129 2.53 15.32 9.11
C LEU A 129 2.73 13.85 8.75
N VAL A 130 2.13 13.01 9.55
CA VAL A 130 2.08 11.55 9.35
C VAL A 130 0.62 11.14 9.23
N ALA A 131 0.26 10.54 8.11
CA ALA A 131 -1.03 9.90 7.91
C ALA A 131 -0.85 8.39 7.72
N CYS A 132 -1.80 7.59 8.19
CA CYS A 132 -1.77 6.16 7.98
C CYS A 132 -3.10 5.62 7.45
N ASP A 133 -3.02 4.56 6.67
CA ASP A 133 -4.15 3.74 6.26
C ASP A 133 -4.11 2.39 6.99
N THR A 134 -5.27 1.90 7.40
CA THR A 134 -5.42 0.61 8.07
C THR A 134 -6.72 -0.08 7.63
N MET A 135 -6.88 -1.33 7.99
CA MET A 135 -8.08 -2.12 7.66
C MET A 135 -8.44 -3.08 8.81
N ASN A 136 -9.66 -3.64 8.73
CA ASN A 136 -10.20 -4.54 9.75
C ASN A 136 -9.25 -5.70 10.11
N PHE A 137 -8.53 -6.23 9.13
CA PHE A 137 -7.56 -7.30 9.36
C PHE A 137 -6.50 -6.92 10.41
N TRP A 138 -5.97 -5.69 10.33
CA TRP A 138 -4.99 -5.18 11.30
C TRP A 138 -5.64 -4.74 12.61
N ILE A 139 -6.83 -4.13 12.52
CA ILE A 139 -7.60 -3.69 13.71
C ILE A 139 -7.93 -4.89 14.60
N GLU A 140 -8.30 -6.01 14.01
CA GLU A 140 -8.74 -7.22 14.73
C GLU A 140 -7.56 -8.14 15.06
N GLY A 141 -6.62 -8.33 14.12
CA GLY A 141 -5.52 -9.29 14.26
C GLY A 141 -4.26 -8.76 14.90
N GLU A 142 -3.94 -7.47 14.69
CA GLU A 142 -2.68 -6.83 15.09
C GLU A 142 -2.94 -5.57 15.93
N ASN A 143 -4.00 -5.59 16.73
CA ASN A 143 -4.45 -4.44 17.50
C ASN A 143 -3.36 -3.85 18.41
N ALA A 144 -2.56 -4.68 19.07
CA ALA A 144 -1.49 -4.23 19.96
C ALA A 144 -0.45 -3.38 19.19
N ALA A 145 0.02 -3.88 18.05
CA ALA A 145 0.96 -3.16 17.20
C ALA A 145 0.35 -1.88 16.60
N LEU A 146 -0.93 -1.93 16.24
CA LEU A 146 -1.63 -0.75 15.75
C LEU A 146 -1.73 0.33 16.85
N MET A 147 -2.02 -0.05 18.09
CA MET A 147 -2.08 0.89 19.22
C MET A 147 -0.72 1.48 19.60
N GLU A 148 0.40 0.85 19.22
CA GLU A 148 1.74 1.45 19.33
C GLU A 148 2.01 2.47 18.23
N LEU A 149 1.46 2.26 17.03
CA LEU A 149 1.60 3.18 15.90
C LEU A 149 0.77 4.45 16.06
N LEU A 150 -0.52 4.31 16.41
CA LEU A 150 -1.50 5.41 16.38
C LEU A 150 -1.10 6.68 17.14
N PRO A 151 -0.42 6.62 18.31
CA PRO A 151 0.04 7.83 19.00
C PRO A 151 1.08 8.65 18.22
N ASN A 152 1.65 8.08 17.15
CA ASN A 152 2.70 8.69 16.34
C ASN A 152 2.20 9.17 14.96
N VAL A 153 0.89 9.13 14.73
CA VAL A 153 0.27 9.59 13.48
C VAL A 153 -0.71 10.73 13.76
N ASP A 154 -0.87 11.62 12.79
CA ASP A 154 -1.73 12.81 12.91
C ASP A 154 -3.12 12.57 12.29
N LEU A 155 -3.21 11.63 11.31
CA LEU A 155 -4.43 11.38 10.55
C LEU A 155 -4.55 9.89 10.16
#